data_9c4b770da612386c1b3e7f3821fac4cb
#
_entry.id   9c4b770da612386c1b3e7f3821fac4cb
#
_cell.length_a   1.000
_cell.length_b   1.000
_cell.length_c   1.000
_cell.angle_alpha   90.00
_cell.angle_beta   90.00
_cell.angle_gamma   90.00
#
_symmetry.space_group_name_H-M   'P 1'
#
loop_
_entity.id
_entity.type
_entity.pdbx_description
1 polymer ?
#
loop_
_entity_poly.entity_id
_entity_poly.type
_entity_poly.pdbx_seq_one_letter_code
_entity_poly.pdbx_strand_id
1 'polypeptide(L)'
;MYPNLYYAFQDILGLDLPFLKLVNSFGFFVAMAFLVGGYFIRLEFIRLTKLGVFKVNKIETLTGVPASPIEVISQAFIGFIFGWKFIYLAINAGTLFSNGSLPQAHLFSSEGSIPLGILLAILLGGWRYYEGRKNSLKEPKMKSIEVAPSEHVGGILTVAAIGGILGAKLFHLIEYPEQFVAFFKDPSLNAFIGGLTIYGGLIIGGLSVYFYARHYGLKFLNVADATAPSLMLGYGIGRLGCQISGDGDWGIANPLPQPNWMNWLPDWTWSYNFPNNVNGVGRFISESDSLSVYPGYGTILDPAVYPTSLYEATISVVLFIALWSMRKRFKTAGLLFA
;
A
#
# COMPACT_ATOMS: atom_id res chain seq x y z
N MET A 1 18.77 -8.65 2.47
CA MET A 1 17.47 -8.00 2.18
C MET A 1 16.60 -8.92 1.35
N TYR A 2 15.32 -8.65 1.36
CA TYR A 2 14.37 -9.42 0.57
C TYR A 2 13.66 -8.51 -0.41
N PRO A 3 14.10 -8.45 -1.66
CA PRO A 3 13.49 -7.61 -2.69
C PRO A 3 12.01 -7.92 -2.94
N ASN A 4 11.64 -9.18 -2.80
CA ASN A 4 10.26 -9.66 -2.90
C ASN A 4 9.98 -10.78 -1.89
N LEU A 5 8.73 -11.13 -1.71
CA LEU A 5 8.33 -12.14 -0.73
C LEU A 5 8.84 -13.55 -1.07
N TYR A 6 9.16 -13.86 -2.32
CA TYR A 6 9.70 -15.15 -2.70
C TYR A 6 10.99 -15.47 -1.94
N TYR A 7 11.96 -14.56 -1.95
CA TYR A 7 13.24 -14.78 -1.26
C TYR A 7 13.07 -14.83 0.26
N ALA A 8 12.16 -14.03 0.82
CA ALA A 8 11.86 -14.10 2.24
C ALA A 8 11.27 -15.47 2.65
N PHE A 9 10.32 -15.99 1.86
CA PHE A 9 9.69 -17.29 2.15
C PHE A 9 10.65 -18.45 1.92
N GLN A 10 11.49 -18.36 0.89
CA GLN A 10 12.50 -19.37 0.60
C GLN A 10 13.54 -19.46 1.72
N ASP A 11 14.09 -18.32 2.17
CA ASP A 11 15.17 -18.32 3.17
C ASP A 11 14.66 -18.60 4.60
N ILE A 12 13.48 -18.07 4.96
CA ILE A 12 12.96 -18.18 6.34
C ILE A 12 12.18 -19.48 6.53
N LEU A 13 11.41 -19.89 5.52
CA LEU A 13 10.47 -21.01 5.64
C LEU A 13 10.85 -22.22 4.78
N GLY A 14 11.86 -22.11 3.90
CA GLY A 14 12.24 -23.15 2.96
C GLY A 14 11.19 -23.43 1.86
N LEU A 15 10.26 -22.48 1.61
CA LEU A 15 9.16 -22.65 0.66
C LEU A 15 9.53 -22.07 -0.70
N ASP A 16 9.45 -22.89 -1.72
CA ASP A 16 9.65 -22.48 -3.12
C ASP A 16 8.28 -22.14 -3.76
N LEU A 17 7.93 -20.85 -3.73
CA LEU A 17 6.66 -20.33 -4.22
C LEU A 17 6.90 -19.23 -5.27
N PRO A 18 7.19 -19.58 -6.55
CA PRO A 18 7.64 -18.62 -7.58
C PRO A 18 6.69 -17.43 -7.81
N PHE A 19 5.37 -17.61 -7.63
CA PHE A 19 4.39 -16.53 -7.78
C PHE A 19 4.59 -15.37 -6.79
N LEU A 20 5.28 -15.60 -5.66
CA LEU A 20 5.60 -14.55 -4.69
C LEU A 20 6.66 -13.56 -5.21
N LYS A 21 7.33 -13.84 -6.34
CA LYS A 21 8.19 -12.87 -7.04
C LYS A 21 7.40 -11.66 -7.56
N LEU A 22 6.09 -11.82 -7.79
CA LEU A 22 5.18 -10.72 -8.14
C LEU A 22 4.99 -9.69 -7.03
N VAL A 23 5.19 -10.10 -5.78
CA VAL A 23 4.91 -9.27 -4.61
C VAL A 23 6.23 -8.73 -4.09
N ASN A 24 6.59 -7.51 -4.49
CA ASN A 24 7.76 -6.86 -3.92
C ASN A 24 7.52 -6.56 -2.43
N SER A 25 8.58 -6.62 -1.63
CA SER A 25 8.48 -6.49 -0.18
C SER A 25 7.97 -5.13 0.24
N PHE A 26 8.45 -4.04 -0.37
CA PHE A 26 7.97 -2.70 -0.07
C PHE A 26 6.45 -2.56 -0.30
N GLY A 27 5.97 -2.96 -1.48
CA GLY A 27 4.53 -2.91 -1.81
C GLY A 27 3.67 -3.77 -0.88
N PHE A 28 4.17 -4.91 -0.43
CA PHE A 28 3.49 -5.74 0.58
C PHE A 28 3.33 -4.98 1.90
N PHE A 29 4.39 -4.34 2.41
CA PHE A 29 4.31 -3.57 3.65
C PHE A 29 3.42 -2.33 3.51
N VAL A 30 3.41 -1.67 2.35
CA VAL A 30 2.46 -0.57 2.06
C VAL A 30 1.03 -1.07 2.11
N ALA A 31 0.71 -2.21 1.47
CA ALA A 31 -0.62 -2.80 1.54
C ALA A 31 -1.01 -3.16 2.99
N MET A 32 -0.08 -3.75 3.76
CA MET A 32 -0.28 -4.03 5.18
C MET A 32 -0.51 -2.76 6.00
N ALA A 33 0.19 -1.66 5.71
CA ALA A 33 -0.01 -0.37 6.36
C ALA A 33 -1.47 0.14 6.17
N PHE A 34 -2.02 0.03 4.96
CA PHE A 34 -3.42 0.37 4.68
C PHE A 34 -4.40 -0.55 5.42
N LEU A 35 -4.17 -1.87 5.40
CA LEU A 35 -5.07 -2.83 6.06
C LEU A 35 -5.06 -2.67 7.58
N VAL A 36 -3.88 -2.62 8.18
CA VAL A 36 -3.72 -2.49 9.64
C VAL A 36 -4.16 -1.11 10.10
N GLY A 37 -3.75 -0.05 9.38
CA GLY A 37 -4.18 1.32 9.66
C GLY A 37 -5.70 1.45 9.55
N GLY A 38 -6.30 0.90 8.51
CA GLY A 38 -7.75 0.88 8.30
C GLY A 38 -8.51 0.16 9.41
N TYR A 39 -7.96 -0.95 9.89
CA TYR A 39 -8.53 -1.66 11.05
C TYR A 39 -8.59 -0.79 12.30
N PHE A 40 -7.51 -0.10 12.64
CA PHE A 40 -7.48 0.78 13.82
C PHE A 40 -8.36 2.02 13.63
N ILE A 41 -8.40 2.62 12.44
CA ILE A 41 -9.35 3.71 12.12
C ILE A 41 -10.78 3.23 12.33
N ARG A 42 -11.13 2.04 11.85
CA ARG A 42 -12.48 1.48 12.01
C ARG A 42 -12.85 1.30 13.47
N LEU A 43 -11.92 0.79 14.29
CA LEU A 43 -12.15 0.66 15.75
C LEU A 43 -12.43 2.01 16.38
N GLU A 44 -11.70 3.05 16.00
CA GLU A 44 -11.88 4.39 16.55
C GLU A 44 -13.19 5.03 16.07
N PHE A 45 -13.57 4.85 14.81
CA PHE A 45 -14.87 5.29 14.28
C PHE A 45 -16.04 4.64 15.04
N ILE A 46 -15.96 3.33 15.31
CA ILE A 46 -16.96 2.61 16.13
C ILE A 46 -17.05 3.23 17.53
N ARG A 47 -15.90 3.53 18.17
CA ARG A 47 -15.86 4.17 19.49
C ARG A 47 -16.49 5.56 19.48
N LEU A 48 -16.13 6.41 18.51
CA LEU A 48 -16.64 7.77 18.38
C LEU A 48 -18.14 7.77 18.04
N THR A 49 -18.63 6.79 17.29
CA THR A 49 -20.06 6.61 17.04
C THR A 49 -20.81 6.27 18.33
N LYS A 50 -20.28 5.36 19.15
CA LYS A 50 -20.87 5.02 20.45
C LYS A 50 -20.90 6.21 21.43
N LEU A 51 -19.97 7.16 21.29
CA LEU A 51 -19.92 8.40 22.08
C LEU A 51 -20.82 9.53 21.50
N GLY A 52 -21.49 9.27 20.37
CA GLY A 52 -22.34 10.27 19.71
C GLY A 52 -21.58 11.37 18.96
N VAL A 53 -20.25 11.26 18.82
CA VAL A 53 -19.40 12.20 18.06
C VAL A 53 -19.69 12.09 16.57
N PHE A 54 -19.79 10.85 16.07
CA PHE A 54 -20.29 10.56 14.73
C PHE A 54 -21.73 10.08 14.79
N LYS A 55 -22.55 10.55 13.85
CA LYS A 55 -23.96 10.17 13.74
C LYS A 55 -24.12 9.09 12.68
N VAL A 56 -24.97 8.11 12.96
CA VAL A 56 -25.41 7.12 11.97
C VAL A 56 -26.34 7.81 10.97
N ASN A 57 -26.04 7.68 9.69
CA ASN A 57 -26.87 8.24 8.63
C ASN A 57 -27.89 7.20 8.16
N LYS A 58 -29.14 7.63 7.89
CA LYS A 58 -30.13 6.80 7.23
C LYS A 58 -30.15 7.17 5.75
N ILE A 59 -29.90 6.17 4.92
CA ILE A 59 -29.94 6.32 3.46
C ILE A 59 -31.10 5.47 2.95
N GLU A 60 -31.98 6.07 2.17
CA GLU A 60 -33.00 5.33 1.46
C GLU A 60 -32.39 4.76 0.18
N THR A 61 -32.34 3.44 0.10
CA THR A 61 -31.81 2.71 -1.09
C THR A 61 -32.89 1.82 -1.67
N LEU A 62 -32.94 1.79 -2.99
CA LEU A 62 -33.84 0.90 -3.71
C LEU A 62 -33.23 -0.50 -3.68
N THR A 63 -33.86 -1.45 -2.97
CA THR A 63 -33.43 -2.83 -2.87
C THR A 63 -34.25 -3.73 -3.78
N GLY A 64 -33.63 -4.81 -4.26
CA GLY A 64 -34.29 -5.76 -5.17
C GLY A 64 -34.23 -5.34 -6.63
N VAL A 65 -33.36 -4.40 -7.00
CA VAL A 65 -33.07 -4.03 -8.39
C VAL A 65 -32.10 -5.07 -8.98
N PRO A 66 -32.33 -5.58 -10.19
CA PRO A 66 -31.38 -6.44 -10.86
C PRO A 66 -30.05 -5.71 -11.10
N ALA A 67 -28.95 -6.44 -11.22
CA ALA A 67 -27.67 -5.84 -11.53
C ALA A 67 -27.75 -5.03 -12.84
N SER A 68 -27.26 -3.80 -12.81
CA SER A 68 -27.22 -2.96 -13.99
C SER A 68 -26.22 -3.51 -15.01
N PRO A 69 -26.43 -3.27 -16.33
CA PRO A 69 -25.44 -3.68 -17.34
C PRO A 69 -24.03 -3.16 -17.06
N ILE A 70 -23.92 -1.95 -16.53
CA ILE A 70 -22.63 -1.33 -16.18
C ILE A 70 -21.92 -2.11 -15.07
N GLU A 71 -22.65 -2.60 -14.06
CA GLU A 71 -22.07 -3.42 -12.98
C GLU A 71 -21.56 -4.77 -13.51
N VAL A 72 -22.31 -5.41 -14.41
CA VAL A 72 -21.92 -6.68 -15.03
C VAL A 72 -20.69 -6.49 -15.92
N ILE A 73 -20.68 -5.44 -16.76
CA ILE A 73 -19.57 -5.11 -17.66
C ILE A 73 -18.32 -4.75 -16.84
N SER A 74 -18.44 -3.95 -15.79
CA SER A 74 -17.29 -3.58 -14.97
C SER A 74 -16.70 -4.78 -14.23
N GLN A 75 -17.51 -5.70 -13.71
CA GLN A 75 -17.02 -6.94 -13.12
C GLN A 75 -16.37 -7.86 -14.15
N ALA A 76 -16.95 -7.98 -15.34
CA ALA A 76 -16.32 -8.72 -16.44
C ALA A 76 -14.98 -8.11 -16.86
N PHE A 77 -14.89 -6.80 -16.95
CA PHE A 77 -13.65 -6.09 -17.28
C PHE A 77 -12.56 -6.29 -16.21
N ILE A 78 -12.92 -6.17 -14.93
CA ILE A 78 -12.00 -6.48 -13.82
C ILE A 78 -11.52 -7.92 -13.92
N GLY A 79 -12.44 -8.87 -14.15
CA GLY A 79 -12.11 -10.28 -14.37
C GLY A 79 -11.16 -10.50 -15.53
N PHE A 80 -11.43 -9.82 -16.66
CA PHE A 80 -10.56 -9.90 -17.84
C PHE A 80 -9.13 -9.43 -17.53
N ILE A 81 -8.96 -8.26 -16.94
CA ILE A 81 -7.64 -7.73 -16.59
C ILE A 81 -6.93 -8.66 -15.61
N PHE A 82 -7.64 -9.14 -14.59
CA PHE A 82 -7.06 -10.03 -13.60
C PHE A 82 -6.58 -11.36 -14.21
N GLY A 83 -7.40 -11.99 -15.05
CA GLY A 83 -7.04 -13.23 -15.73
C GLY A 83 -5.95 -13.04 -16.78
N TRP A 84 -6.09 -11.99 -17.61
CA TRP A 84 -5.14 -11.70 -18.67
C TRP A 84 -3.73 -11.44 -18.12
N LYS A 85 -3.62 -10.66 -17.03
CA LYS A 85 -2.34 -10.22 -16.47
C LYS A 85 -1.92 -10.98 -15.22
N PHE A 86 -2.68 -10.85 -14.15
CA PHE A 86 -2.21 -11.33 -12.83
C PHE A 86 -2.09 -12.86 -12.76
N ILE A 87 -3.07 -13.60 -13.28
CA ILE A 87 -2.99 -15.06 -13.29
C ILE A 87 -1.89 -15.55 -14.23
N TYR A 88 -1.77 -14.91 -15.43
CA TYR A 88 -0.69 -15.21 -16.35
C TYR A 88 0.69 -15.02 -15.70
N LEU A 89 0.92 -13.87 -15.06
CA LEU A 89 2.18 -13.59 -14.38
C LEU A 89 2.43 -14.55 -13.21
N ALA A 90 1.40 -14.92 -12.45
CA ALA A 90 1.54 -15.85 -11.32
C ALA A 90 1.94 -17.26 -11.78
N ILE A 91 1.32 -17.77 -12.85
CA ILE A 91 1.62 -19.09 -13.40
C ILE A 91 3.03 -19.13 -14.00
N ASN A 92 3.46 -18.05 -14.68
CA ASN A 92 4.75 -17.97 -15.36
C ASN A 92 5.85 -17.28 -14.54
N ALA A 93 5.61 -17.01 -13.24
CA ALA A 93 6.53 -16.25 -12.40
C ALA A 93 7.94 -16.86 -12.32
N GLY A 94 8.05 -18.20 -12.32
CA GLY A 94 9.34 -18.89 -12.27
C GLY A 94 10.25 -18.55 -13.46
N THR A 95 9.68 -18.43 -14.64
CA THR A 95 10.42 -18.15 -15.89
C THR A 95 10.59 -16.65 -16.13
N LEU A 96 9.52 -15.87 -15.99
CA LEU A 96 9.51 -14.43 -16.26
C LEU A 96 10.45 -13.64 -15.34
N PHE A 97 10.57 -14.06 -14.08
CA PHE A 97 11.41 -13.36 -13.09
C PHE A 97 12.70 -14.10 -12.76
N SER A 98 13.12 -15.04 -13.60
CA SER A 98 14.38 -15.78 -13.41
C SER A 98 15.62 -14.87 -13.43
N ASN A 99 15.59 -13.81 -14.24
CA ASN A 99 16.69 -12.86 -14.43
C ASN A 99 16.57 -11.61 -13.56
N GLY A 100 15.71 -11.61 -12.52
CA GLY A 100 15.50 -10.44 -11.67
C GLY A 100 14.72 -9.31 -12.35
N SER A 101 14.01 -9.58 -13.45
CA SER A 101 13.14 -8.58 -14.10
C SER A 101 12.04 -8.14 -13.13
N LEU A 102 11.75 -6.83 -13.16
CA LEU A 102 10.76 -6.24 -12.27
C LEU A 102 9.33 -6.61 -12.70
N PRO A 103 8.44 -6.98 -11.78
CA PRO A 103 7.04 -7.30 -12.09
C PRO A 103 6.31 -6.20 -12.87
N GLN A 104 6.64 -4.93 -12.62
CA GLN A 104 6.06 -3.79 -13.30
C GLN A 104 6.30 -3.83 -14.82
N ALA A 105 7.49 -4.24 -15.27
CA ALA A 105 7.81 -4.32 -16.69
C ALA A 105 6.88 -5.31 -17.43
N HIS A 106 6.57 -6.44 -16.81
CA HIS A 106 5.67 -7.44 -17.36
C HIS A 106 4.19 -7.08 -17.17
N LEU A 107 3.81 -6.42 -16.06
CA LEU A 107 2.45 -6.00 -15.80
C LEU A 107 1.94 -5.05 -16.90
N PHE A 108 2.81 -4.19 -17.41
CA PHE A 108 2.49 -3.17 -18.40
C PHE A 108 2.91 -3.53 -19.84
N SER A 109 3.50 -4.71 -20.03
CA SER A 109 3.79 -5.25 -21.35
C SER A 109 2.49 -5.69 -22.06
N SER A 110 2.58 -6.01 -23.36
CA SER A 110 1.50 -6.65 -24.10
C SER A 110 1.34 -8.15 -23.79
N GLU A 111 2.28 -8.74 -23.06
CA GLU A 111 2.25 -10.14 -22.66
C GLU A 111 1.04 -10.43 -21.75
N GLY A 112 0.48 -11.63 -21.87
CA GLY A 112 -0.66 -12.05 -21.06
C GLY A 112 -1.41 -13.20 -21.69
N SER A 113 -2.38 -13.77 -20.96
CA SER A 113 -3.22 -14.85 -21.46
C SER A 113 -4.64 -14.37 -21.72
N ILE A 114 -4.96 -14.05 -22.98
CA ILE A 114 -6.31 -13.69 -23.39
C ILE A 114 -7.35 -14.76 -23.00
N PRO A 115 -7.10 -16.07 -23.15
CA PRO A 115 -8.05 -17.10 -22.73
C PRO A 115 -8.38 -17.06 -21.24
N LEU A 116 -7.37 -16.84 -20.36
CA LEU A 116 -7.61 -16.68 -18.92
C LEU A 116 -8.37 -15.39 -18.60
N GLY A 117 -8.10 -14.33 -19.34
CA GLY A 117 -8.85 -13.08 -19.26
C GLY A 117 -10.32 -13.28 -19.58
N ILE A 118 -10.63 -13.92 -20.72
CA ILE A 118 -12.02 -14.23 -21.12
C ILE A 118 -12.69 -15.13 -20.10
N LEU A 119 -12.02 -16.18 -19.64
CA LEU A 119 -12.57 -17.10 -18.65
C LEU A 119 -13.01 -16.37 -17.38
N LEU A 120 -12.13 -15.52 -16.80
CA LEU A 120 -12.48 -14.79 -15.58
C LEU A 120 -13.50 -13.67 -15.84
N ALA A 121 -13.49 -13.05 -17.01
CA ALA A 121 -14.56 -12.11 -17.41
C ALA A 121 -15.94 -12.76 -17.37
N ILE A 122 -16.06 -13.95 -17.96
CA ILE A 122 -17.30 -14.72 -17.97
C ILE A 122 -17.69 -15.14 -16.54
N LEU A 123 -16.72 -15.60 -15.74
CA LEU A 123 -16.99 -16.06 -14.36
C LEU A 123 -17.47 -14.90 -13.48
N LEU A 124 -16.75 -13.77 -13.44
CA LEU A 124 -17.11 -12.65 -12.58
C LEU A 124 -18.31 -11.85 -13.09
N GLY A 125 -18.38 -11.58 -14.39
CA GLY A 125 -19.54 -10.95 -14.99
C GLY A 125 -20.81 -11.81 -14.90
N GLY A 126 -20.67 -13.12 -15.19
CA GLY A 126 -21.74 -14.09 -15.04
C GLY A 126 -22.22 -14.25 -13.59
N TRP A 127 -21.28 -14.29 -12.64
CA TRP A 127 -21.61 -14.30 -11.21
C TRP A 127 -22.41 -13.06 -10.81
N ARG A 128 -21.96 -11.86 -11.21
CA ARG A 128 -22.67 -10.60 -10.90
C ARG A 128 -24.08 -10.57 -11.49
N TYR A 129 -24.20 -11.01 -12.75
CA TYR A 129 -25.50 -11.14 -13.42
C TYR A 129 -26.43 -12.11 -12.69
N TYR A 130 -25.93 -13.30 -12.35
CA TYR A 130 -26.70 -14.33 -11.63
C TYR A 130 -27.15 -13.83 -10.25
N GLU A 131 -26.22 -13.25 -9.48
CA GLU A 131 -26.52 -12.67 -8.16
C GLU A 131 -27.56 -11.55 -8.25
N GLY A 132 -27.42 -10.66 -9.24
CA GLY A 132 -28.37 -9.59 -9.49
C GLY A 132 -29.77 -10.11 -9.81
N ARG A 133 -29.86 -11.17 -10.61
CA ARG A 133 -31.16 -11.83 -10.89
C ARG A 133 -31.76 -12.57 -9.70
N LYS A 134 -30.93 -13.29 -8.96
CA LYS A 134 -31.36 -14.05 -7.77
C LYS A 134 -31.92 -13.12 -6.69
N ASN A 135 -31.31 -11.96 -6.52
CA ASN A 135 -31.69 -10.98 -5.48
C ASN A 135 -32.71 -9.94 -5.99
N SER A 136 -33.14 -10.02 -7.25
CA SER A 136 -34.13 -9.10 -7.79
C SER A 136 -35.53 -9.45 -7.28
N LEU A 137 -36.26 -8.41 -6.90
CA LEU A 137 -37.68 -8.51 -6.53
C LEU A 137 -38.55 -8.10 -7.72
N LYS A 138 -39.77 -8.65 -7.82
CA LYS A 138 -40.75 -8.26 -8.85
C LYS A 138 -41.06 -6.76 -8.76
N GLU A 139 -41.11 -6.23 -7.53
CA GLU A 139 -41.25 -4.81 -7.26
C GLU A 139 -40.13 -4.36 -6.34
N PRO A 140 -39.21 -3.52 -6.82
CA PRO A 140 -38.16 -2.96 -5.98
C PRO A 140 -38.74 -2.15 -4.84
N LYS A 141 -38.17 -2.31 -3.64
CA LYS A 141 -38.66 -1.62 -2.43
C LYS A 141 -37.64 -0.62 -1.93
N MET A 142 -38.11 0.57 -1.57
CA MET A 142 -37.31 1.53 -0.82
C MET A 142 -37.07 0.97 0.58
N LYS A 143 -35.80 0.82 0.94
CA LYS A 143 -35.40 0.39 2.28
C LYS A 143 -34.50 1.45 2.88
N SER A 144 -34.85 1.90 4.07
CA SER A 144 -33.95 2.74 4.86
C SER A 144 -32.87 1.85 5.46
N ILE A 145 -31.63 2.11 5.08
CA ILE A 145 -30.45 1.42 5.60
C ILE A 145 -29.70 2.38 6.50
N GLU A 146 -29.38 1.95 7.69
CA GLU A 146 -28.50 2.69 8.60
C GLU A 146 -27.04 2.43 8.19
N VAL A 147 -26.37 3.50 7.75
CA VAL A 147 -24.94 3.44 7.39
C VAL A 147 -24.13 3.98 8.57
N ALA A 148 -23.38 3.08 9.19
CA ALA A 148 -22.50 3.45 10.28
C ALA A 148 -21.27 4.22 9.74
N PRO A 149 -20.80 5.25 10.45
CA PRO A 149 -19.58 5.99 10.06
C PRO A 149 -18.35 5.09 9.79
N SER A 150 -18.24 3.97 10.49
CA SER A 150 -17.17 2.99 10.29
C SER A 150 -17.18 2.31 8.90
N GLU A 151 -18.30 2.36 8.16
CA GLU A 151 -18.40 1.84 6.80
C GLU A 151 -17.72 2.76 5.77
N HIS A 152 -17.54 4.04 6.11
CA HIS A 152 -16.84 5.01 5.28
C HIS A 152 -15.31 4.87 5.33
N VAL A 153 -14.75 4.06 6.24
CA VAL A 153 -13.29 3.90 6.38
C VAL A 153 -12.66 3.41 5.09
N GLY A 154 -13.26 2.42 4.43
CA GLY A 154 -12.78 1.95 3.12
C GLY A 154 -12.73 3.06 2.07
N GLY A 155 -13.79 3.87 1.99
CA GLY A 155 -13.86 5.04 1.10
C GLY A 155 -12.79 6.09 1.43
N ILE A 156 -12.59 6.39 2.72
CA ILE A 156 -11.53 7.31 3.19
C ILE A 156 -10.15 6.82 2.75
N LEU A 157 -9.83 5.55 2.96
CA LEU A 157 -8.56 4.97 2.54
C LEU A 157 -8.38 5.00 1.02
N THR A 158 -9.44 4.72 0.27
CA THR A 158 -9.42 4.75 -1.20
C THR A 158 -9.15 6.15 -1.73
N VAL A 159 -9.86 7.18 -1.23
CA VAL A 159 -9.63 8.56 -1.68
C VAL A 159 -8.28 9.10 -1.20
N ALA A 160 -7.80 8.67 -0.03
CA ALA A 160 -6.47 9.01 0.45
C ALA A 160 -5.38 8.40 -0.45
N ALA A 161 -5.53 7.13 -0.83
CA ALA A 161 -4.56 6.45 -1.70
C ALA A 161 -4.54 7.07 -3.10
N ILE A 162 -5.70 7.22 -3.74
CA ILE A 162 -5.80 7.79 -5.10
C ILE A 162 -5.33 9.26 -5.09
N GLY A 163 -5.87 10.08 -4.18
CA GLY A 163 -5.47 11.48 -4.04
C GLY A 163 -4.00 11.63 -3.68
N GLY A 164 -3.47 10.75 -2.84
CA GLY A 164 -2.06 10.70 -2.48
C GLY A 164 -1.15 10.44 -3.67
N ILE A 165 -1.43 9.40 -4.46
CA ILE A 165 -0.62 9.06 -5.66
C ILE A 165 -0.71 10.18 -6.71
N LEU A 166 -1.91 10.65 -7.02
CA LEU A 166 -2.10 11.73 -7.99
C LEU A 166 -1.44 13.04 -7.53
N GLY A 167 -1.57 13.36 -6.24
CA GLY A 167 -0.94 14.55 -5.67
C GLY A 167 0.59 14.46 -5.66
N ALA A 168 1.15 13.32 -5.28
CA ALA A 168 2.59 13.09 -5.31
C ALA A 168 3.15 13.24 -6.73
N LYS A 169 2.45 12.74 -7.74
CA LYS A 169 2.83 12.90 -9.14
C LYS A 169 2.69 14.34 -9.63
N LEU A 170 1.57 14.97 -9.32
CA LEU A 170 1.33 16.36 -9.72
C LEU A 170 2.42 17.29 -9.20
N PHE A 171 2.75 17.19 -7.91
CA PHE A 171 3.78 18.03 -7.31
C PHE A 171 5.18 17.71 -7.84
N HIS A 172 5.47 16.43 -8.10
CA HIS A 172 6.73 16.07 -8.76
C HIS A 172 6.87 16.74 -10.14
N LEU A 173 5.80 16.72 -10.95
CA LEU A 173 5.82 17.38 -12.26
C LEU A 173 5.94 18.91 -12.18
N ILE A 174 5.43 19.51 -11.10
CA ILE A 174 5.60 20.96 -10.84
C ILE A 174 7.03 21.25 -10.41
N GLU A 175 7.64 20.41 -9.58
CA GLU A 175 9.00 20.54 -9.07
C GLU A 175 10.05 20.33 -10.17
N TYR A 176 9.76 19.46 -11.15
CA TYR A 176 10.64 19.13 -12.27
C TYR A 176 9.97 19.42 -13.63
N PRO A 177 9.91 20.70 -14.06
CA PRO A 177 9.19 21.10 -15.28
C PRO A 177 9.69 20.42 -16.57
N GLU A 178 10.99 20.08 -16.63
CA GLU A 178 11.58 19.34 -17.76
C GLU A 178 10.98 17.92 -17.88
N GLN A 179 10.68 17.26 -16.78
CA GLN A 179 10.03 15.94 -16.77
C GLN A 179 8.54 16.06 -17.13
N PHE A 180 7.91 17.19 -16.79
CA PHE A 180 6.55 17.49 -17.24
C PHE A 180 6.46 17.51 -18.76
N VAL A 181 7.37 18.25 -19.44
CA VAL A 181 7.41 18.30 -20.90
C VAL A 181 7.74 16.94 -21.51
N ALA A 182 8.68 16.19 -20.92
CA ALA A 182 9.04 14.84 -21.37
C ALA A 182 7.86 13.86 -21.25
N PHE A 183 7.11 13.92 -20.15
CA PHE A 183 5.94 13.08 -19.91
C PHE A 183 4.85 13.26 -20.98
N PHE A 184 4.59 14.49 -21.43
CA PHE A 184 3.60 14.74 -22.47
C PHE A 184 4.11 14.42 -23.88
N LYS A 185 5.44 14.40 -24.11
CA LYS A 185 6.02 14.00 -25.40
C LYS A 185 6.06 12.48 -25.58
N ASP A 186 6.32 11.75 -24.49
CA ASP A 186 6.34 10.28 -24.47
C ASP A 186 5.66 9.77 -23.19
N PRO A 187 4.32 9.71 -23.18
CA PRO A 187 3.56 9.26 -22.02
C PRO A 187 3.75 7.76 -21.83
N SER A 188 4.76 7.40 -21.07
CA SER A 188 4.99 6.03 -20.63
C SER A 188 4.56 5.84 -19.19
N LEU A 189 4.16 4.62 -18.85
CA LEU A 189 3.76 4.29 -17.49
C LEU A 189 4.96 4.34 -16.53
N ASN A 190 6.16 4.00 -16.99
CA ASN A 190 7.38 4.15 -16.21
C ASN A 190 7.63 5.64 -15.88
N ALA A 191 7.39 6.54 -16.81
CA ALA A 191 7.43 7.98 -16.56
C ALA A 191 6.33 8.44 -15.59
N PHE A 192 5.18 7.75 -15.55
CA PHE A 192 4.11 8.05 -14.59
C PHE A 192 4.45 7.56 -13.18
N ILE A 193 5.00 6.36 -13.03
CA ILE A 193 5.31 5.76 -11.72
C ILE A 193 6.61 6.35 -11.13
N GLY A 194 7.57 6.71 -11.96
CA GLY A 194 8.84 7.33 -11.54
C GLY A 194 8.63 8.75 -11.01
N GLY A 195 9.34 9.09 -9.94
CA GLY A 195 9.33 10.43 -9.33
C GLY A 195 7.99 10.77 -8.67
N LEU A 196 7.96 10.69 -7.36
CA LEU A 196 6.80 11.03 -6.52
C LEU A 196 7.26 11.94 -5.39
N THR A 197 6.59 13.08 -5.21
CA THR A 197 6.89 14.05 -4.15
C THR A 197 5.95 13.83 -2.97
N ILE A 198 6.50 13.55 -1.80
CA ILE A 198 5.73 13.21 -0.60
C ILE A 198 4.77 14.33 -0.20
N TYR A 199 5.18 15.61 -0.31
CA TYR A 199 4.34 16.75 0.06
C TYR A 199 3.07 16.85 -0.79
N GLY A 200 3.17 16.58 -2.10
CA GLY A 200 2.02 16.54 -2.99
C GLY A 200 1.03 15.46 -2.57
N GLY A 201 1.54 14.29 -2.20
CA GLY A 201 0.75 13.18 -1.70
C GLY A 201 0.01 13.52 -0.41
N LEU A 202 0.68 14.14 0.56
CA LEU A 202 0.09 14.55 1.82
C LEU A 202 -0.99 15.62 1.64
N ILE A 203 -0.72 16.66 0.83
CA ILE A 203 -1.64 17.78 0.62
C ILE A 203 -2.89 17.30 -0.13
N ILE A 204 -2.73 16.69 -1.30
CA ILE A 204 -3.87 16.28 -2.13
C ILE A 204 -4.60 15.08 -1.51
N GLY A 205 -3.87 14.14 -0.89
CA GLY A 205 -4.48 13.05 -0.12
C GLY A 205 -5.32 13.57 1.05
N GLY A 206 -4.77 14.51 1.82
CA GLY A 206 -5.49 15.16 2.93
C GLY A 206 -6.73 15.94 2.46
N LEU A 207 -6.62 16.70 1.36
CA LEU A 207 -7.74 17.40 0.75
C LEU A 207 -8.81 16.42 0.24
N SER A 208 -8.43 15.31 -0.35
CA SER A 208 -9.35 14.26 -0.82
C SER A 208 -10.15 13.68 0.35
N VAL A 209 -9.49 13.40 1.47
CA VAL A 209 -10.16 12.95 2.71
C VAL A 209 -11.08 14.04 3.27
N TYR A 210 -10.65 15.31 3.26
CA TYR A 210 -11.48 16.44 3.70
C TYR A 210 -12.79 16.53 2.91
N PHE A 211 -12.71 16.50 1.56
CA PHE A 211 -13.91 16.58 0.71
C PHE A 211 -14.80 15.36 0.86
N TYR A 212 -14.22 14.17 0.97
CA TYR A 212 -14.95 12.94 1.23
C TYR A 212 -15.69 13.00 2.57
N ALA A 213 -15.00 13.35 3.64
CA ALA A 213 -15.59 13.48 4.97
C ALA A 213 -16.75 14.49 4.98
N ARG A 214 -16.53 15.65 4.35
CA ARG A 214 -17.58 16.70 4.23
C ARG A 214 -18.80 16.21 3.45
N HIS A 215 -18.59 15.47 2.35
CA HIS A 215 -19.70 14.93 1.54
C HIS A 215 -20.59 13.97 2.34
N TYR A 216 -20.02 13.16 3.21
CA TYR A 216 -20.75 12.22 4.06
C TYR A 216 -21.12 12.77 5.43
N GLY A 217 -20.98 14.07 5.66
CA GLY A 217 -21.37 14.73 6.91
C GLY A 217 -20.48 14.40 8.11
N LEU A 218 -19.27 13.89 7.87
CA LEU A 218 -18.29 13.63 8.91
C LEU A 218 -17.49 14.90 9.20
N LYS A 219 -17.39 15.29 10.46
CA LYS A 219 -16.56 16.43 10.86
C LYS A 219 -15.09 16.10 10.67
N PHE A 220 -14.41 16.80 9.76
CA PHE A 220 -13.02 16.52 9.37
C PHE A 220 -12.05 16.42 10.54
N LEU A 221 -12.11 17.34 11.50
CA LEU A 221 -11.21 17.30 12.67
C LEU A 221 -11.39 16.03 13.52
N ASN A 222 -12.61 15.50 13.60
CA ASN A 222 -12.84 14.22 14.28
C ASN A 222 -12.30 13.04 13.47
N VAL A 223 -12.35 13.13 12.11
CA VAL A 223 -11.72 12.14 11.23
C VAL A 223 -10.21 12.21 11.36
N ALA A 224 -9.61 13.41 11.38
CA ALA A 224 -8.20 13.62 11.58
C ALA A 224 -7.71 13.00 12.91
N ASP A 225 -8.38 13.28 14.02
CA ASP A 225 -8.07 12.67 15.33
C ASP A 225 -8.19 11.14 15.31
N ALA A 226 -9.22 10.62 14.66
CA ALA A 226 -9.42 9.17 14.56
C ALA A 226 -8.34 8.47 13.72
N THR A 227 -7.76 9.19 12.75
CA THR A 227 -6.70 8.66 11.87
C THR A 227 -5.30 8.87 12.42
N ALA A 228 -5.07 9.85 13.28
CA ALA A 228 -3.74 10.25 13.77
C ALA A 228 -2.88 9.08 14.30
N PRO A 229 -3.34 8.23 15.24
CA PRO A 229 -2.54 7.09 15.68
C PRO A 229 -2.25 6.11 14.54
N SER A 230 -3.26 5.85 13.70
CA SER A 230 -3.14 4.90 12.58
C SER A 230 -2.18 5.35 11.50
N LEU A 231 -2.01 6.68 11.31
CA LEU A 231 -1.01 7.24 10.40
C LEU A 231 0.41 6.94 10.90
N MET A 232 0.66 7.08 12.20
CA MET A 232 1.96 6.70 12.80
C MET A 232 2.25 5.21 12.62
N LEU A 233 1.26 4.36 12.87
CA LEU A 233 1.41 2.91 12.67
C LEU A 233 1.64 2.58 11.18
N GLY A 234 0.87 3.17 10.29
CA GLY A 234 1.00 2.98 8.85
C GLY A 234 2.37 3.43 8.33
N TYR A 235 2.86 4.58 8.81
CA TYR A 235 4.21 5.05 8.51
C TYR A 235 5.27 4.05 8.99
N GLY A 236 5.19 3.60 10.25
CA GLY A 236 6.12 2.61 10.80
C GLY A 236 6.14 1.30 10.01
N ILE A 237 4.96 0.77 9.62
CA ILE A 237 4.87 -0.42 8.77
C ILE A 237 5.50 -0.16 7.40
N GLY A 238 5.27 1.00 6.79
CA GLY A 238 5.91 1.39 5.53
C GLY A 238 7.43 1.43 5.64
N ARG A 239 7.97 2.00 6.73
CA ARG A 239 9.42 2.06 6.99
C ARG A 239 10.04 0.68 7.22
N LEU A 240 9.29 -0.30 7.77
CA LEU A 240 9.72 -1.71 7.77
C LEU A 240 9.84 -2.26 6.35
N GLY A 241 8.96 -1.83 5.43
CA GLY A 241 9.07 -2.17 4.02
C GLY A 241 10.37 -1.65 3.42
N CYS A 242 10.75 -0.39 3.69
CA CYS A 242 12.03 0.21 3.29
C CYS A 242 13.22 -0.59 3.86
N GLN A 243 13.16 -0.94 5.14
CA GLN A 243 14.21 -1.72 5.79
C GLN A 243 14.40 -3.09 5.16
N ILE A 244 13.31 -3.79 4.83
CA ILE A 244 13.35 -5.17 4.33
C ILE A 244 13.71 -5.22 2.84
N SER A 245 13.27 -4.25 2.04
CA SER A 245 13.59 -4.18 0.61
C SER A 245 14.97 -3.58 0.34
N GLY A 246 15.47 -2.72 1.21
CA GLY A 246 16.68 -1.93 0.96
C GLY A 246 16.46 -0.94 -0.19
N ASP A 247 15.45 -0.07 -0.08
CA ASP A 247 15.02 0.84 -1.15
C ASP A 247 15.72 2.19 -1.17
N GLY A 248 16.78 2.36 -0.37
CA GLY A 248 17.59 3.58 -0.37
C GLY A 248 17.35 4.51 0.82
N ASP A 249 16.34 4.24 1.63
CA ASP A 249 16.00 5.04 2.82
C ASP A 249 16.86 4.71 4.05
N TRP A 250 18.12 4.41 3.83
CA TRP A 250 19.14 4.24 4.87
C TRP A 250 19.84 5.56 5.20
N GLY A 251 20.56 5.57 6.32
CA GLY A 251 21.34 6.72 6.78
C GLY A 251 22.70 6.87 6.10
N ILE A 252 23.51 7.74 6.68
CA ILE A 252 24.90 7.94 6.26
C ILE A 252 25.78 6.73 6.65
N ALA A 253 26.96 6.66 6.04
CA ALA A 253 27.97 5.66 6.37
C ALA A 253 28.27 5.63 7.88
N ASN A 254 28.32 4.42 8.43
CA ASN A 254 28.58 4.20 9.84
C ASN A 254 29.71 3.18 10.03
N PRO A 255 30.98 3.62 10.02
CA PRO A 255 32.12 2.77 10.31
C PRO A 255 32.36 2.57 11.81
N LEU A 256 31.55 3.17 12.67
CA LEU A 256 31.75 3.13 14.11
C LEU A 256 31.31 1.78 14.71
N PRO A 257 32.05 1.26 15.70
CA PRO A 257 31.61 0.06 16.43
C PRO A 257 30.32 0.32 17.18
N GLN A 258 29.55 -0.74 17.38
CA GLN A 258 28.33 -0.66 18.17
C GLN A 258 28.62 -0.21 19.60
N PRO A 259 27.85 0.76 20.14
CA PRO A 259 28.07 1.24 21.50
C PRO A 259 27.75 0.16 22.55
N ASN A 260 28.49 0.13 23.65
CA ASN A 260 28.35 -0.89 24.72
C ASN A 260 26.92 -0.98 25.26
N TRP A 261 26.16 0.11 25.32
CA TRP A 261 24.77 0.09 25.80
C TRP A 261 23.79 -0.61 24.82
N MET A 262 24.20 -0.84 23.58
CA MET A 262 23.45 -1.56 22.55
C MET A 262 23.89 -3.03 22.39
N ASN A 263 24.90 -3.52 23.08
CA ASN A 263 25.45 -4.88 22.92
C ASN A 263 24.43 -6.01 23.14
N TRP A 264 23.25 -5.70 23.68
CA TRP A 264 22.13 -6.64 23.79
C TRP A 264 21.29 -6.75 22.50
N LEU A 265 21.53 -5.88 21.53
CA LEU A 265 20.91 -5.92 20.21
C LEU A 265 21.90 -6.46 19.16
N PRO A 266 21.43 -7.09 18.08
CA PRO A 266 22.29 -7.51 16.97
C PRO A 266 23.00 -6.32 16.30
N ASP A 267 24.22 -6.52 15.83
CA ASP A 267 25.08 -5.48 15.21
C ASP A 267 24.40 -4.77 14.04
N TRP A 268 23.58 -5.48 13.27
CA TRP A 268 22.84 -4.91 12.14
C TRP A 268 21.81 -3.83 12.52
N THR A 269 21.47 -3.72 13.81
CA THR A 269 20.62 -2.64 14.31
C THR A 269 21.38 -1.31 14.48
N TRP A 270 22.71 -1.35 14.46
CA TRP A 270 23.57 -0.19 14.55
C TRP A 270 24.23 0.15 13.23
N SER A 271 24.73 -0.83 12.50
CA SER A 271 25.41 -0.66 11.23
C SER A 271 25.04 -1.82 10.31
N TYR A 272 24.50 -1.49 9.11
CA TYR A 272 23.97 -2.50 8.21
C TYR A 272 24.39 -2.25 6.76
N ASN A 273 24.74 -3.32 6.08
CA ASN A 273 25.26 -3.28 4.71
C ASN A 273 24.18 -3.42 3.62
N PHE A 274 22.92 -3.66 3.97
CA PHE A 274 21.79 -3.84 3.04
C PHE A 274 22.15 -4.73 1.83
N PRO A 275 22.51 -6.02 2.04
CA PRO A 275 22.83 -6.93 0.94
C PRO A 275 21.59 -7.22 0.08
N ASN A 276 21.78 -7.36 -1.23
CA ASN A 276 20.70 -7.56 -2.20
C ASN A 276 19.64 -6.43 -2.19
N ASN A 277 20.08 -5.17 -2.01
CA ASN A 277 19.18 -4.02 -2.00
C ASN A 277 18.54 -3.78 -3.39
N VAL A 278 17.28 -3.32 -3.40
CA VAL A 278 16.51 -3.13 -4.64
C VAL A 278 17.01 -1.99 -5.52
N ASN A 279 17.82 -1.08 -4.97
CA ASN A 279 18.37 0.06 -5.71
C ASN A 279 19.67 -0.28 -6.46
N GLY A 280 20.24 -1.47 -6.23
CA GLY A 280 21.49 -1.86 -6.86
C GLY A 280 22.70 -0.98 -6.48
N VAL A 281 22.64 -0.35 -5.29
CA VAL A 281 23.69 0.57 -4.82
C VAL A 281 24.74 -0.19 -4.02
N GLY A 282 25.99 0.24 -4.14
CA GLY A 282 27.15 -0.31 -3.45
C GLY A 282 28.02 -1.17 -4.36
N ARG A 283 28.89 -2.01 -3.78
CA ARG A 283 29.71 -2.95 -4.52
C ARG A 283 28.98 -4.26 -4.77
N PHE A 284 29.44 -5.03 -5.74
CA PHE A 284 28.93 -6.39 -5.93
C PHE A 284 29.29 -7.30 -4.76
N ILE A 285 28.35 -8.18 -4.40
CA ILE A 285 28.58 -9.25 -3.42
C ILE A 285 29.57 -10.25 -4.03
N SER A 286 30.65 -10.54 -3.32
CA SER A 286 31.69 -11.50 -3.70
C SER A 286 31.54 -12.81 -2.91
N GLU A 287 32.22 -13.85 -3.35
CA GLU A 287 32.25 -15.15 -2.65
C GLU A 287 32.76 -15.03 -1.21
N SER A 288 33.65 -14.07 -0.94
CA SER A 288 34.18 -13.81 0.39
C SER A 288 33.14 -13.25 1.38
N ASP A 289 32.04 -12.69 0.90
CA ASP A 289 30.97 -12.15 1.78
C ASP A 289 30.11 -13.26 2.39
N SER A 290 30.22 -14.51 1.91
CA SER A 290 29.41 -15.65 2.38
C SER A 290 27.90 -15.38 2.39
N LEU A 291 27.42 -14.57 1.45
CA LEU A 291 26.03 -14.15 1.32
C LEU A 291 25.40 -14.74 0.06
N SER A 292 24.13 -15.13 0.16
CA SER A 292 23.36 -15.52 -1.02
C SER A 292 23.13 -14.32 -1.93
N VAL A 293 23.36 -14.49 -3.24
CA VAL A 293 23.08 -13.48 -4.25
C VAL A 293 21.78 -13.84 -4.95
N TYR A 294 20.82 -12.92 -4.91
CA TYR A 294 19.56 -13.11 -5.62
C TYR A 294 19.68 -12.58 -7.05
N PRO A 295 19.17 -13.32 -8.06
CA PRO A 295 19.18 -12.87 -9.44
C PRO A 295 18.60 -11.45 -9.61
N GLY A 296 19.40 -10.55 -10.19
CA GLY A 296 19.04 -9.13 -10.36
C GLY A 296 19.33 -8.23 -9.16
N TYR A 297 19.76 -8.78 -8.01
CA TYR A 297 19.99 -8.04 -6.75
C TYR A 297 21.31 -8.50 -6.11
N GLY A 298 22.43 -8.13 -6.66
CA GLY A 298 23.73 -8.63 -6.21
C GLY A 298 24.65 -7.57 -5.61
N THR A 299 24.09 -6.52 -4.97
CA THR A 299 24.88 -5.42 -4.40
C THR A 299 24.79 -5.37 -2.89
N ILE A 300 25.82 -4.78 -2.28
CA ILE A 300 25.95 -4.57 -0.83
C ILE A 300 26.61 -3.22 -0.57
N LEU A 301 26.07 -2.49 0.41
CA LEU A 301 26.70 -1.23 0.80
C LEU A 301 28.04 -1.46 1.49
N ASP A 302 29.03 -0.70 1.07
CA ASP A 302 30.35 -0.67 1.70
C ASP A 302 30.89 0.75 1.60
N PRO A 303 31.08 1.46 2.74
CA PRO A 303 30.86 1.00 4.11
C PRO A 303 29.39 0.78 4.49
N ALA A 304 29.16 0.07 5.58
CA ALA A 304 27.84 -0.07 6.19
C ALA A 304 27.26 1.29 6.61
N VAL A 305 25.94 1.36 6.75
CA VAL A 305 25.19 2.60 7.04
C VAL A 305 24.30 2.46 8.27
N TYR A 306 23.85 3.58 8.83
CA TYR A 306 22.81 3.54 9.87
C TYR A 306 21.48 3.03 9.27
N PRO A 307 20.82 2.03 9.88
CA PRO A 307 19.50 1.53 9.42
C PRO A 307 18.38 2.48 9.88
N THR A 308 18.35 3.70 9.32
CA THR A 308 17.41 4.75 9.73
C THR A 308 15.96 4.37 9.55
N SER A 309 15.63 3.58 8.54
CA SER A 309 14.29 3.03 8.32
C SER A 309 13.82 2.18 9.50
N LEU A 310 14.71 1.38 10.12
CA LEU A 310 14.40 0.62 11.34
C LEU A 310 14.12 1.55 12.54
N TYR A 311 14.94 2.61 12.69
CA TYR A 311 14.75 3.57 13.78
C TYR A 311 13.43 4.31 13.66
N GLU A 312 13.11 4.78 12.46
CA GLU A 312 11.85 5.46 12.20
C GLU A 312 10.64 4.53 12.38
N ALA A 313 10.73 3.26 11.94
CA ALA A 313 9.70 2.27 12.19
C ALA A 313 9.46 2.08 13.68
N THR A 314 10.54 1.93 14.47
CA THR A 314 10.46 1.73 15.91
C THR A 314 9.85 2.94 16.62
N ILE A 315 10.32 4.15 16.31
CA ILE A 315 9.79 5.39 16.88
C ILE A 315 8.31 5.55 16.53
N SER A 316 7.92 5.27 15.28
CA SER A 316 6.53 5.39 14.83
C SER A 316 5.59 4.42 15.54
N VAL A 317 6.04 3.19 15.80
CA VAL A 317 5.27 2.21 16.61
C VAL A 317 5.12 2.69 18.05
N VAL A 318 6.18 3.24 18.65
CA VAL A 318 6.13 3.80 20.03
C VAL A 318 5.15 4.99 20.05
N LEU A 319 5.22 5.89 19.07
CA LEU A 319 4.28 7.02 18.96
C LEU A 319 2.85 6.54 18.75
N PHE A 320 2.62 5.52 17.92
CA PHE A 320 1.30 4.90 17.77
C PHE A 320 0.77 4.42 19.13
N ILE A 321 1.56 3.67 19.89
CA ILE A 321 1.15 3.14 21.21
C ILE A 321 0.82 4.30 22.17
N ALA A 322 1.64 5.36 22.19
CA ALA A 322 1.41 6.54 23.00
C ALA A 322 0.09 7.24 22.61
N LEU A 323 -0.08 7.59 21.34
CA LEU A 323 -1.29 8.24 20.82
C LEU A 323 -2.54 7.38 21.05
N TRP A 324 -2.44 6.08 20.76
CA TRP A 324 -3.54 5.13 20.95
C TRP A 324 -3.97 5.02 22.42
N SER A 325 -3.02 5.01 23.34
CA SER A 325 -3.32 4.97 24.79
C SER A 325 -3.95 6.28 25.27
N MET A 326 -3.51 7.41 24.72
CA MET A 326 -3.95 8.75 25.13
C MET A 326 -5.24 9.22 24.44
N ARG A 327 -5.70 8.60 23.33
CA ARG A 327 -6.80 9.06 22.48
C ARG A 327 -8.11 9.35 23.19
N LYS A 328 -8.34 8.72 24.37
CA LYS A 328 -9.53 8.94 25.18
C LYS A 328 -9.46 10.22 26.05
N ARG A 329 -8.26 10.79 26.23
CA ARG A 329 -8.03 11.97 27.07
C ARG A 329 -8.34 13.26 26.32
N PHE A 330 -8.17 13.27 25.00
CA PHE A 330 -8.42 14.44 24.17
C PHE A 330 -9.91 14.57 23.84
N LYS A 331 -10.54 15.68 24.29
CA LYS A 331 -11.98 15.94 24.07
C LYS A 331 -12.21 16.97 22.97
N THR A 332 -11.22 17.81 22.69
CA THR A 332 -11.29 18.84 21.66
C THR A 332 -10.92 18.24 20.31
N ALA A 333 -11.80 18.40 19.31
CA ALA A 333 -11.56 17.89 17.97
C ALA A 333 -10.34 18.56 17.32
N GLY A 334 -9.49 17.76 16.71
CA GLY A 334 -8.25 18.16 16.06
C GLY A 334 -7.02 18.17 16.97
N LEU A 335 -7.18 17.99 18.29
CA LEU A 335 -6.07 18.11 19.24
C LEU A 335 -5.17 16.87 19.29
N LEU A 336 -5.70 15.70 18.98
CA LEU A 336 -4.90 14.47 18.92
C LEU A 336 -4.05 14.44 17.64
N PHE A 337 -4.56 15.04 16.56
CA PHE A 337 -3.88 15.11 15.28
C PHE A 337 -2.79 16.20 15.28
N ALA A 338 -3.01 17.34 15.96
CA ALA A 338 -2.06 18.45 16.07
C ALA A 338 -0.84 18.11 16.94
#